data_4a2b08908299e8727357c111c387a561
#
_entry.id   4a2b08908299e8727357c111c387a561
#
_cell.length_a   1.000
_cell.length_b   1.000
_cell.length_c   1.000
_cell.angle_alpha   90.00
_cell.angle_beta   90.00
_cell.angle_gamma   90.00
#
_symmetry.space_group_name_H-M   'P 1'
#
loop_
_entity.id
_entity.type
_entity.pdbx_description
1 polymer ?
#
loop_
_entity_poly.entity_id
_entity_poly.type
_entity_poly.pdbx_seq_one_letter_code
_entity_poly.pdbx_strand_id
1 'polypeptide(L)'
;SPIAAVWEITMNCNMRCKHCGSSCSGPLPDELTTEEALRVCDSLGKLGLQRITLSGGEPFTRDDWHLIVGRLTKNKIIANILSNGWFIDEEIAKKAVDAGAVNVGISLDGVEETHDYIRKKGSYARIMKALDVLRGQGMSAAIATSIHKRNIEELPRIKEILIEKGVQDWQFQAAMPMGNMLDHMDWIPEP
;
A
#
# COMPACT_ATOMS: atom_id res chain seq x y z
N SER A 1 4.35 -24.82 -5.07
CA SER A 1 4.48 -23.79 -4.03
C SER A 1 3.87 -22.49 -4.54
N PRO A 2 3.17 -21.72 -3.70
CA PRO A 2 2.66 -20.40 -4.07
C PRO A 2 3.83 -19.44 -4.30
N ILE A 3 3.72 -18.59 -5.34
CA ILE A 3 4.79 -17.65 -5.69
C ILE A 3 4.58 -16.30 -4.98
N ALA A 4 3.36 -15.78 -5.03
CA ALA A 4 3.04 -14.47 -4.47
C ALA A 4 1.68 -14.48 -3.77
N ALA A 5 1.53 -13.62 -2.77
CA ALA A 5 0.28 -13.37 -2.07
C ALA A 5 0.14 -11.87 -1.75
N VAL A 6 -1.09 -11.44 -1.55
CA VAL A 6 -1.43 -10.18 -0.90
C VAL A 6 -2.21 -10.53 0.37
N TRP A 7 -1.90 -9.85 1.47
CA TRP A 7 -2.58 -10.08 2.74
C TRP A 7 -3.04 -8.74 3.34
N GLU A 8 -4.35 -8.60 3.45
CA GLU A 8 -4.97 -7.50 4.19
C GLU A 8 -4.86 -7.82 5.69
N ILE A 9 -3.86 -7.22 6.35
CA ILE A 9 -3.57 -7.50 7.78
C ILE A 9 -4.49 -6.76 8.74
N THR A 10 -5.23 -5.77 8.24
CA THR A 10 -6.25 -5.00 8.97
C THR A 10 -7.21 -4.34 7.99
N MET A 11 -8.45 -4.13 8.41
CA MET A 11 -9.42 -3.30 7.69
C MET A 11 -9.48 -1.87 8.24
N ASN A 12 -8.68 -1.57 9.28
CA ASN A 12 -8.56 -0.21 9.78
C ASN A 12 -7.86 0.70 8.76
N CYS A 13 -8.41 1.88 8.52
CA CYS A 13 -7.85 2.87 7.61
C CYS A 13 -8.15 4.28 8.07
N ASN A 14 -7.18 5.17 7.93
CA ASN A 14 -7.32 6.60 8.22
C ASN A 14 -7.91 7.40 7.03
N MET A 15 -8.24 6.73 5.93
CA MET A 15 -8.84 7.30 4.72
C MET A 15 -10.16 6.64 4.37
N ARG A 16 -10.95 7.35 3.54
CA ARG A 16 -12.21 6.88 2.95
C ARG A 16 -12.19 7.19 1.47
N CYS A 17 -11.28 6.49 0.76
CA CYS A 17 -11.07 6.72 -0.68
C CYS A 17 -12.32 6.39 -1.48
N LYS A 18 -12.67 7.25 -2.44
CA LYS A 18 -13.87 7.11 -3.27
C LYS A 18 -13.86 5.87 -4.17
N HIS A 19 -12.67 5.36 -4.48
CA HIS A 19 -12.46 4.18 -5.32
C HIS A 19 -12.04 2.93 -4.55
N CYS A 20 -12.12 2.94 -3.20
CA CYS A 20 -11.64 1.85 -2.38
C CYS A 20 -12.42 0.55 -2.65
N GLY A 21 -11.74 -0.46 -3.16
CA GLY A 21 -12.35 -1.76 -3.45
C GLY A 21 -12.76 -2.54 -2.19
N SER A 22 -12.02 -2.38 -1.09
CA SER A 22 -12.30 -3.06 0.19
C SER A 22 -13.23 -2.27 1.11
N SER A 23 -13.63 -1.03 0.75
CA SER A 23 -14.48 -0.14 1.57
C SER A 23 -14.07 -0.05 3.03
N CYS A 24 -12.76 -0.04 3.29
CA CYS A 24 -12.18 -0.06 4.63
C CYS A 24 -12.70 1.10 5.49
N SER A 25 -13.14 0.82 6.71
CA SER A 25 -13.71 1.83 7.59
C SER A 25 -13.21 1.77 9.05
N GLY A 26 -12.78 0.62 9.51
CA GLY A 26 -12.28 0.36 10.85
C GLY A 26 -11.85 -1.09 10.95
N PRO A 27 -11.19 -1.49 12.05
CA PRO A 27 -10.80 -2.86 12.25
C PRO A 27 -12.04 -3.76 12.35
N LEU A 28 -11.94 -4.98 11.83
CA LEU A 28 -12.98 -6.00 12.05
C LEU A 28 -12.87 -6.58 13.46
N PRO A 29 -13.99 -6.98 14.07
CA PRO A 29 -14.00 -7.54 15.43
C PRO A 29 -13.15 -8.81 15.59
N ASP A 30 -12.95 -9.54 14.50
CA ASP A 30 -12.30 -10.85 14.41
C ASP A 30 -10.97 -10.79 13.63
N GLU A 31 -10.34 -9.62 13.53
CA GLU A 31 -8.98 -9.52 12.99
C GLU A 31 -8.02 -10.38 13.82
N LEU A 32 -7.09 -11.04 13.13
CA LEU A 32 -6.12 -11.90 13.78
C LEU A 32 -5.33 -11.14 14.86
N THR A 33 -5.18 -11.75 16.02
CA THR A 33 -4.24 -11.30 17.04
C THR A 33 -2.81 -11.38 16.51
N THR A 34 -1.87 -10.72 17.18
CA THR A 34 -0.45 -10.79 16.83
C THR A 34 0.04 -12.24 16.75
N GLU A 35 -0.31 -13.06 17.75
CA GLU A 35 0.12 -14.46 17.80
C GLU A 35 -0.44 -15.29 16.64
N GLU A 36 -1.69 -15.06 16.28
CA GLU A 36 -2.33 -15.71 15.13
C GLU A 36 -1.67 -15.28 13.81
N ALA A 37 -1.44 -13.98 13.64
CA ALA A 37 -0.77 -13.45 12.47
C ALA A 37 0.66 -14.04 12.31
N LEU A 38 1.40 -14.18 13.41
CA LEU A 38 2.72 -14.81 13.38
C LEU A 38 2.66 -16.31 13.04
N ARG A 39 1.63 -17.03 13.50
CA ARG A 39 1.39 -18.44 13.08
C ARG A 39 1.08 -18.55 11.59
N VAL A 40 0.32 -17.60 11.03
CA VAL A 40 0.08 -17.52 9.58
C VAL A 40 1.41 -17.34 8.83
N CYS A 41 2.29 -16.44 9.27
CA CYS A 41 3.61 -16.26 8.66
C CYS A 41 4.43 -17.57 8.65
N ASP A 42 4.41 -18.32 9.76
CA ASP A 42 5.12 -19.61 9.85
C ASP A 42 4.52 -20.66 8.91
N SER A 43 3.20 -20.67 8.77
CA SER A 43 2.49 -21.57 7.84
C SER A 43 2.81 -21.24 6.38
N LEU A 44 2.84 -19.97 6.02
CA LEU A 44 3.24 -19.51 4.70
C LEU A 44 4.69 -19.87 4.35
N GLY A 45 5.60 -19.78 5.33
CA GLY A 45 6.98 -20.24 5.18
C GLY A 45 7.06 -21.76 4.89
N LYS A 46 6.30 -22.58 5.64
CA LYS A 46 6.22 -24.03 5.40
C LYS A 46 5.65 -24.39 4.04
N LEU A 47 4.72 -23.58 3.51
CA LEU A 47 4.17 -23.73 2.16
C LEU A 47 5.16 -23.34 1.06
N GLY A 48 6.25 -22.67 1.40
CA GLY A 48 7.26 -22.21 0.45
C GLY A 48 6.83 -20.97 -0.33
N LEU A 49 5.99 -20.10 0.27
CA LEU A 49 5.65 -18.80 -0.32
C LEU A 49 6.93 -17.98 -0.52
N GLN A 50 7.08 -17.37 -1.72
CA GLN A 50 8.30 -16.63 -2.06
C GLN A 50 8.18 -15.14 -1.70
N ARG A 51 7.03 -14.49 -1.97
CA ARG A 51 6.82 -13.07 -1.70
C ARG A 51 5.40 -12.79 -1.22
N ILE A 52 5.26 -11.74 -0.42
CA ILE A 52 3.97 -11.28 0.04
C ILE A 52 3.95 -9.74 0.10
N THR A 53 2.80 -9.16 -0.24
CA THR A 53 2.53 -7.74 0.00
C THR A 53 1.54 -7.62 1.15
N LEU A 54 1.96 -6.99 2.24
CA LEU A 54 1.07 -6.61 3.32
C LEU A 54 0.27 -5.38 2.91
N SER A 55 -1.03 -5.48 2.99
CA SER A 55 -2.00 -4.47 2.59
C SER A 55 -3.14 -4.42 3.61
N GLY A 56 -4.29 -3.92 3.22
CA GLY A 56 -5.51 -3.90 4.02
C GLY A 56 -6.23 -2.58 3.85
N GLY A 57 -6.74 -2.02 4.94
CA GLY A 57 -7.03 -0.61 5.03
C GLY A 57 -5.73 0.19 4.91
N GLU A 58 -5.11 0.43 6.03
CA GLU A 58 -3.76 1.00 6.08
C GLU A 58 -2.89 0.16 7.03
N PRO A 59 -1.89 -0.57 6.54
CA PRO A 59 -1.09 -1.48 7.37
C PRO A 59 -0.43 -0.81 8.58
N PHE A 60 -0.01 0.44 8.43
CA PHE A 60 0.65 1.19 9.51
C PHE A 60 -0.30 1.62 10.65
N THR A 61 -1.60 1.36 10.54
CA THR A 61 -2.54 1.52 11.66
C THR A 61 -2.60 0.31 12.58
N ARG A 62 -1.96 -0.79 12.22
CA ARG A 62 -1.84 -2.00 13.03
C ARG A 62 -0.50 -1.97 13.78
N ASP A 63 -0.51 -1.91 15.10
CA ASP A 63 0.70 -1.66 15.92
C ASP A 63 1.81 -2.71 15.73
N ASP A 64 1.44 -3.96 15.47
CA ASP A 64 2.34 -5.11 15.33
C ASP A 64 2.77 -5.42 13.89
N TRP A 65 2.48 -4.54 12.91
CA TRP A 65 2.83 -4.75 11.50
C TRP A 65 4.30 -5.12 11.30
N HIS A 66 5.18 -4.50 12.05
CA HIS A 66 6.63 -4.74 11.98
C HIS A 66 7.04 -6.13 12.48
N LEU A 67 6.31 -6.70 13.45
CA LEU A 67 6.53 -8.07 13.91
C LEU A 67 6.12 -9.08 12.83
N ILE A 68 5.03 -8.79 12.09
CA ILE A 68 4.58 -9.60 10.96
C ILE A 68 5.64 -9.59 9.86
N VAL A 69 6.12 -8.40 9.45
CA VAL A 69 7.22 -8.26 8.47
C VAL A 69 8.45 -9.06 8.92
N GLY A 70 8.91 -8.87 10.16
CA GLY A 70 10.08 -9.57 10.69
C GLY A 70 9.92 -11.10 10.70
N ARG A 71 8.70 -11.62 10.99
CA ARG A 71 8.44 -13.05 10.95
C ARG A 71 8.43 -13.59 9.52
N LEU A 72 7.89 -12.86 8.57
CA LEU A 72 7.93 -13.23 7.14
C LEU A 72 9.38 -13.29 6.63
N THR A 73 10.17 -12.26 6.93
CA THR A 73 11.61 -12.20 6.57
C THR A 73 12.40 -13.35 7.20
N LYS A 74 12.14 -13.67 8.48
CA LYS A 74 12.75 -14.83 9.16
C LYS A 74 12.41 -16.14 8.46
N ASN A 75 11.22 -16.26 7.90
CA ASN A 75 10.77 -17.40 7.10
C ASN A 75 11.24 -17.34 5.64
N LYS A 76 12.16 -16.42 5.29
CA LYS A 76 12.74 -16.23 3.94
C LYS A 76 11.70 -15.82 2.89
N ILE A 77 10.60 -15.18 3.31
CA ILE A 77 9.58 -14.63 2.43
C ILE A 77 9.92 -13.16 2.19
N ILE A 78 9.97 -12.73 0.94
CA ILE A 78 10.14 -11.34 0.56
C ILE A 78 8.87 -10.57 0.98
N ALA A 79 9.01 -9.67 1.94
CA ALA A 79 7.90 -8.88 2.47
C ALA A 79 7.93 -7.46 1.88
N ASN A 80 6.84 -7.09 1.22
CA ASN A 80 6.54 -5.74 0.76
C ASN A 80 5.36 -5.17 1.57
N ILE A 81 5.25 -3.85 1.63
CA ILE A 81 4.13 -3.17 2.28
C ILE A 81 3.49 -2.25 1.25
N LEU A 82 2.15 -2.23 1.16
CA LEU A 82 1.39 -1.29 0.35
C LEU A 82 0.63 -0.34 1.28
N SER A 83 0.95 0.95 1.23
CA SER A 83 0.46 1.98 2.14
C SER A 83 -0.15 3.15 1.37
N ASN A 84 -1.02 3.91 2.02
CA ASN A 84 -1.49 5.19 1.52
C ASN A 84 -0.50 6.35 1.76
N GLY A 85 0.63 6.09 2.39
CA GLY A 85 1.73 7.04 2.61
C GLY A 85 1.54 8.03 3.75
N TRP A 86 0.36 8.08 4.39
CA TRP A 86 0.04 9.12 5.38
C TRP A 86 0.92 9.10 6.63
N PHE A 87 1.27 7.92 7.10
CA PHE A 87 2.00 7.72 8.37
C PHE A 87 3.52 7.61 8.19
N ILE A 88 4.01 7.57 6.95
CA ILE A 88 5.43 7.34 6.68
C ILE A 88 6.24 8.58 7.11
N ASP A 89 6.97 8.43 8.18
CA ASP A 89 8.00 9.31 8.70
C ASP A 89 9.31 8.54 8.89
N GLU A 90 10.32 9.18 9.44
CA GLU A 90 11.63 8.61 9.67
C GLU A 90 11.59 7.38 10.61
N GLU A 91 10.68 7.39 11.59
CA GLU A 91 10.52 6.28 12.55
C GLU A 91 9.89 5.07 11.86
N ILE A 92 8.78 5.26 11.14
CA ILE A 92 8.11 4.19 10.40
C ILE A 92 9.01 3.62 9.32
N ALA A 93 9.71 4.47 8.55
CA ALA A 93 10.64 4.03 7.52
C ALA A 93 11.80 3.22 8.10
N LYS A 94 12.42 3.70 9.19
CA LYS A 94 13.46 2.95 9.89
C LYS A 94 12.95 1.61 10.42
N LYS A 95 11.78 1.59 11.03
CA LYS A 95 11.16 0.36 11.55
C LYS A 95 10.87 -0.66 10.44
N ALA A 96 10.50 -0.20 9.23
CA ALA A 96 10.31 -1.06 8.07
C ALA A 96 11.64 -1.68 7.60
N VAL A 97 12.71 -0.87 7.55
CA VAL A 97 14.08 -1.37 7.24
C VAL A 97 14.52 -2.40 8.27
N ASP A 98 14.41 -2.08 9.56
CA ASP A 98 14.85 -2.95 10.67
C ASP A 98 14.08 -4.28 10.68
N ALA A 99 12.80 -4.27 10.31
CA ALA A 99 11.97 -5.47 10.17
C ALA A 99 12.31 -6.30 8.92
N GLY A 100 13.05 -5.74 7.96
CA GLY A 100 13.47 -6.41 6.74
C GLY A 100 12.46 -6.31 5.59
N ALA A 101 11.60 -5.28 5.58
CA ALA A 101 10.80 -4.97 4.39
C ALA A 101 11.72 -4.63 3.22
N VAL A 102 11.42 -5.19 2.04
CA VAL A 102 12.24 -4.97 0.83
C VAL A 102 11.80 -3.71 0.10
N ASN A 103 10.50 -3.43 0.13
CA ASN A 103 9.90 -2.31 -0.59
C ASN A 103 8.67 -1.79 0.14
N VAL A 104 8.44 -0.49 0.07
CA VAL A 104 7.17 0.14 0.44
C VAL A 104 6.52 0.71 -0.82
N GLY A 105 5.42 0.09 -1.24
CA GLY A 105 4.55 0.63 -2.27
C GLY A 105 3.66 1.74 -1.68
N ILE A 106 3.56 2.85 -2.39
CA ILE A 106 2.69 3.97 -2.00
C ILE A 106 1.62 4.16 -3.07
N SER A 107 0.40 4.35 -2.64
CA SER A 107 -0.72 4.59 -3.53
C SER A 107 -0.78 6.06 -3.97
N LEU A 108 -0.62 6.34 -5.26
CA LEU A 108 -0.74 7.68 -5.86
C LEU A 108 -1.64 7.64 -7.09
N ASP A 109 -2.77 8.33 -7.07
CA ASP A 109 -3.81 8.24 -8.10
C ASP A 109 -4.04 9.52 -8.90
N GLY A 110 -3.13 10.47 -8.86
CA GLY A 110 -3.28 11.71 -9.62
C GLY A 110 -2.26 12.76 -9.22
N VAL A 111 -2.30 13.91 -9.88
CA VAL A 111 -1.67 15.13 -9.37
C VAL A 111 -2.41 15.57 -8.10
N GLU A 112 -1.90 16.59 -7.40
CA GLU A 112 -2.36 16.98 -6.07
C GLU A 112 -3.89 17.10 -5.96
N GLU A 113 -4.51 17.86 -6.86
CA GLU A 113 -5.96 18.09 -6.82
C GLU A 113 -6.76 16.80 -6.99
N THR A 114 -6.44 16.00 -8.00
CA THR A 114 -7.12 14.75 -8.30
C THR A 114 -6.88 13.71 -7.21
N HIS A 115 -5.64 13.57 -6.76
CA HIS A 115 -5.30 12.61 -5.71
C HIS A 115 -6.02 12.93 -4.40
N ASP A 116 -5.96 14.18 -3.95
CA ASP A 116 -6.58 14.62 -2.70
C ASP A 116 -8.12 14.51 -2.75
N TYR A 117 -8.73 14.77 -3.91
CA TYR A 117 -10.16 14.59 -4.12
C TYR A 117 -10.60 13.12 -4.01
N ILE A 118 -9.79 12.20 -4.56
CA ILE A 118 -10.10 10.76 -4.57
C ILE A 118 -9.88 10.16 -3.18
N ARG A 119 -8.79 10.51 -2.52
CA ARG A 119 -8.35 9.86 -1.27
C ARG A 119 -8.65 10.70 -0.04
N LYS A 120 -7.86 11.74 0.19
CA LYS A 120 -7.99 12.62 1.36
C LYS A 120 -7.19 13.90 1.13
N LYS A 121 -7.77 15.04 1.45
CA LYS A 121 -7.09 16.34 1.37
C LYS A 121 -5.77 16.33 2.13
N GLY A 122 -4.70 16.78 1.46
CA GLY A 122 -3.34 16.84 1.98
C GLY A 122 -2.57 15.51 1.89
N SER A 123 -3.16 14.44 1.34
CA SER A 123 -2.47 13.15 1.20
C SER A 123 -1.38 13.20 0.14
N TYR A 124 -1.54 13.96 -0.93
CA TYR A 124 -0.51 14.14 -1.93
C TYR A 124 0.80 14.69 -1.34
N ALA A 125 0.72 15.78 -0.57
CA ALA A 125 1.88 16.37 0.08
C ALA A 125 2.57 15.39 1.05
N ARG A 126 1.78 14.56 1.76
CA ARG A 126 2.31 13.50 2.62
C ARG A 126 3.09 12.46 1.83
N ILE A 127 2.58 12.02 0.67
CA ILE A 127 3.26 11.06 -0.20
C ILE A 127 4.57 11.62 -0.72
N MET A 128 4.59 12.88 -1.17
CA MET A 128 5.82 13.50 -1.66
C MET A 128 6.91 13.55 -0.59
N LYS A 129 6.54 13.81 0.68
CA LYS A 129 7.44 13.71 1.81
C LYS A 129 7.85 12.26 2.10
N ALA A 130 6.91 11.32 2.10
CA ALA A 130 7.16 9.91 2.36
C ALA A 130 8.18 9.30 1.39
N LEU A 131 8.13 9.66 0.11
CA LEU A 131 9.11 9.23 -0.90
C LEU A 131 10.52 9.72 -0.55
N ASP A 132 10.66 10.98 -0.12
CA ASP A 132 11.96 11.53 0.30
C ASP A 132 12.49 10.83 1.57
N VAL A 133 11.62 10.54 2.53
CA VAL A 133 11.95 9.84 3.77
C VAL A 133 12.43 8.40 3.48
N LEU A 134 11.68 7.63 2.67
CA LEU A 134 12.05 6.27 2.30
C LEU A 134 13.41 6.24 1.59
N ARG A 135 13.61 7.14 0.63
CA ARG A 135 14.90 7.28 -0.07
C ARG A 135 16.03 7.62 0.91
N GLY A 136 15.80 8.50 1.88
CA GLY A 136 16.78 8.85 2.92
C GLY A 136 17.17 7.67 3.81
N GLN A 137 16.30 6.68 3.97
CA GLN A 137 16.58 5.42 4.69
C GLN A 137 17.15 4.31 3.78
N GLY A 138 17.41 4.61 2.50
CA GLY A 138 17.90 3.61 1.54
C GLY A 138 16.85 2.57 1.14
N MET A 139 15.57 2.82 1.44
CA MET A 139 14.47 1.92 1.08
C MET A 139 13.94 2.21 -0.31
N SER A 140 13.75 1.17 -1.11
CA SER A 140 13.06 1.28 -2.39
C SER A 140 11.59 1.62 -2.17
N ALA A 141 11.09 2.59 -2.92
CA ALA A 141 9.67 2.92 -3.00
C ALA A 141 9.12 2.57 -4.37
N ALA A 142 7.95 1.93 -4.39
CA ALA A 142 7.16 1.74 -5.61
C ALA A 142 5.89 2.60 -5.54
N ILE A 143 5.30 2.88 -6.68
CA ILE A 143 3.99 3.52 -6.75
C ILE A 143 2.95 2.55 -7.29
N ALA A 144 1.76 2.54 -6.69
CA ALA A 144 0.58 1.88 -7.21
C ALA A 144 -0.48 2.92 -7.55
N THR A 145 -0.95 2.90 -8.80
CA THR A 145 -2.00 3.80 -9.30
C THR A 145 -3.21 2.99 -9.74
N SER A 146 -4.37 3.32 -9.18
CA SER A 146 -5.65 2.82 -9.67
C SER A 146 -6.11 3.70 -10.82
N ILE A 147 -6.12 3.14 -12.05
CA ILE A 147 -6.45 3.87 -13.27
C ILE A 147 -7.97 3.93 -13.45
N HIS A 148 -8.47 5.15 -13.67
CA HIS A 148 -9.86 5.43 -13.97
C HIS A 148 -9.99 6.70 -14.85
N LYS A 149 -11.19 6.99 -15.37
CA LYS A 149 -11.42 8.12 -16.30
C LYS A 149 -10.98 9.49 -15.74
N ARG A 150 -10.90 9.64 -14.43
CA ARG A 150 -10.51 10.92 -13.81
C ARG A 150 -8.99 11.17 -13.75
N ASN A 151 -8.18 10.13 -13.91
CA ASN A 151 -6.73 10.28 -13.78
C ASN A 151 -5.93 9.76 -14.98
N ILE A 152 -6.57 9.11 -15.93
CA ILE A 152 -5.86 8.52 -17.08
C ILE A 152 -5.06 9.57 -17.88
N GLU A 153 -5.61 10.78 -18.03
CA GLU A 153 -4.95 11.89 -18.73
C GLU A 153 -3.79 12.51 -17.93
N GLU A 154 -3.72 12.24 -16.62
CA GLU A 154 -2.67 12.76 -15.75
C GLU A 154 -1.43 11.83 -15.68
N LEU A 155 -1.51 10.62 -16.21
CA LEU A 155 -0.42 9.63 -16.13
C LEU A 155 0.92 10.18 -16.68
N PRO A 156 0.98 10.94 -17.79
CA PRO A 156 2.23 11.53 -18.24
C PRO A 156 2.84 12.48 -17.20
N ARG A 157 2.03 13.30 -16.53
CA ARG A 157 2.49 14.21 -15.49
C ARG A 157 2.93 13.49 -14.23
N ILE A 158 2.19 12.46 -13.81
CA ILE A 158 2.57 11.59 -12.70
C ILE A 158 3.95 10.96 -13.00
N LYS A 159 4.16 10.44 -14.21
CA LYS A 159 5.45 9.88 -14.62
C LYS A 159 6.62 10.84 -14.39
N GLU A 160 6.47 12.11 -14.81
CA GLU A 160 7.51 13.13 -14.60
C GLU A 160 7.83 13.30 -13.12
N ILE A 161 6.80 13.43 -12.27
CA ILE A 161 6.94 13.54 -10.82
C ILE A 161 7.68 12.34 -10.23
N LEU A 162 7.33 11.13 -10.66
CA LEU A 162 7.95 9.90 -10.17
C LEU A 162 9.43 9.80 -10.57
N ILE A 163 9.78 10.23 -11.79
CA ILE A 163 11.18 10.31 -12.24
C ILE A 163 11.97 11.30 -11.38
N GLU A 164 11.43 12.50 -11.12
CA GLU A 164 12.06 13.51 -10.25
C GLU A 164 12.26 12.98 -8.82
N LYS A 165 11.33 12.19 -8.31
CA LYS A 165 11.42 11.55 -7.00
C LYS A 165 12.31 10.31 -6.96
N GLY A 166 12.79 9.82 -8.12
CA GLY A 166 13.66 8.65 -8.22
C GLY A 166 12.93 7.33 -7.99
N VAL A 167 11.62 7.28 -8.18
CA VAL A 167 10.82 6.07 -8.12
C VAL A 167 11.16 5.17 -9.31
N GLN A 168 11.42 3.89 -9.04
CA GLN A 168 11.84 2.93 -10.07
C GLN A 168 10.70 2.02 -10.54
N ASP A 169 9.74 1.74 -9.67
CA ASP A 169 8.65 0.81 -9.93
C ASP A 169 7.30 1.53 -9.87
N TRP A 170 6.53 1.40 -10.93
CA TRP A 170 5.18 1.95 -11.04
C TRP A 170 4.20 0.89 -11.50
N GLN A 171 3.30 0.48 -10.63
CA GLN A 171 2.26 -0.51 -10.88
C GLN A 171 0.94 0.18 -11.24
N PHE A 172 0.29 -0.31 -12.29
CA PHE A 172 -1.05 0.08 -12.67
C PHE A 172 -2.07 -0.98 -12.29
N GLN A 173 -3.18 -0.53 -11.75
CA GLN A 173 -4.35 -1.35 -11.43
C GLN A 173 -5.57 -0.73 -12.11
N ALA A 174 -6.32 -1.50 -12.89
CA ALA A 174 -7.58 -1.02 -13.44
C ALA A 174 -8.61 -0.87 -12.32
N ALA A 175 -9.31 0.26 -12.30
CA ALA A 175 -10.43 0.43 -11.39
C ALA A 175 -11.53 -0.61 -11.68
N MET A 176 -12.00 -1.25 -10.63
CA MET A 176 -13.01 -2.33 -10.71
C MET A 176 -14.30 -1.90 -10.01
N PRO A 177 -15.47 -2.37 -10.49
CA PRO A 177 -16.76 -2.04 -9.90
C PRO A 177 -17.00 -2.79 -8.58
N MET A 178 -16.25 -2.40 -7.54
CA MET A 178 -16.33 -3.01 -6.22
C MET A 178 -16.10 -1.98 -5.11
N GLY A 179 -16.63 -2.25 -3.94
CA GLY A 179 -16.52 -1.38 -2.78
C GLY A 179 -17.09 0.02 -3.06
N ASN A 180 -16.40 1.07 -2.61
CA ASN A 180 -16.82 2.45 -2.81
C ASN A 180 -16.82 2.89 -4.30
N MET A 181 -16.10 2.17 -5.18
CA MET A 181 -16.14 2.46 -6.62
C MET A 181 -17.54 2.24 -7.22
N LEU A 182 -18.40 1.46 -6.58
CA LEU A 182 -19.79 1.27 -7.02
C LEU A 182 -20.59 2.59 -7.03
N ASP A 183 -20.22 3.56 -6.18
CA ASP A 183 -20.84 4.89 -6.17
C ASP A 183 -20.26 5.81 -7.27
N HIS A 184 -19.27 5.33 -8.03
CA HIS A 184 -18.52 6.08 -9.04
C HIS A 184 -18.32 5.27 -10.33
N MET A 185 -19.35 4.54 -10.78
CA MET A 185 -19.30 3.68 -11.96
C MET A 185 -18.93 4.43 -13.25
N ASP A 186 -19.26 5.72 -13.32
CA ASP A 186 -18.87 6.62 -14.40
C ASP A 186 -17.35 6.84 -14.52
N TRP A 187 -16.58 6.51 -13.47
CA TRP A 187 -15.12 6.60 -13.51
C TRP A 187 -14.45 5.38 -14.15
N ILE A 188 -15.15 4.26 -14.23
CA ILE A 188 -14.56 3.02 -14.77
C ILE A 188 -14.31 3.20 -16.27
N PRO A 189 -13.08 2.95 -16.77
CA PRO A 189 -12.79 3.00 -18.20
C PRO A 189 -13.63 1.96 -18.95
N GLU A 190 -14.05 2.32 -20.15
CA GLU A 190 -14.63 1.35 -21.07
C GLU A 190 -13.52 0.50 -21.68
N PRO A 191 -13.82 -0.75 -22.03
CA PRO A 191 -12.86 -1.66 -22.66
C PRO A 191 -12.29 -1.12 -23.97
#